data_acb94f0e061cda5bcc07ae8134ec5569
#
_entry.id   acb94f0e061cda5bcc07ae8134ec5569
#
_cell.length_a   1.000
_cell.length_b   1.000
_cell.length_c   1.000
_cell.angle_alpha   90.00
_cell.angle_beta   90.00
_cell.angle_gamma   90.00
#
_symmetry.space_group_name_H-M   'P 1'
#
loop_
_entity.id
_entity.type
_entity.pdbx_description
1 polymer ?
#
loop_
_entity_poly.entity_id
_entity_poly.type
_entity_poly.pdbx_seq_one_letter_code
_entity_poly.pdbx_strand_id
1 'polypeptide(L)'
;YILSISQNRLNEKTNFTRCGINTPNFTRFNKGDALVSVMKESNINFPIILKTNTLGYDGKGQYRINTYKDFENNLQFLDEMTDYIIEEVINFKKEFSVIIGKDCFGNIEYFQPIENIHKNGILDISIYPARITKEAEKNSIELATKFINEIKLTGILAIEMFLNNNDKILFNEIAPRPHNSGHLTIQSHSISQFGLLGEIVSNKKISKPLSNKKAVMKNILGEFFNKKNYKEILDEIKNMDNHYLKLYNKDEAKPGRKMGHVTIITNDIENSLVKINALID
;
A
#
# COMPACT_ATOMS: atom_id res chain seq x y z
N TYR A 1 -1.62 20.68 3.94
CA TYR A 1 -0.20 20.25 4.09
C TYR A 1 0.02 18.75 3.80
N ILE A 2 -0.70 17.78 4.45
CA ILE A 2 -0.47 16.35 4.21
C ILE A 2 -0.79 15.94 2.76
N LEU A 3 -1.82 16.49 2.14
CA LEU A 3 -2.14 16.22 0.74
C LEU A 3 -1.03 16.69 -0.20
N SER A 4 -0.41 17.84 0.04
CA SER A 4 0.70 18.32 -0.80
C SER A 4 1.97 17.47 -0.64
N ILE A 5 2.12 16.74 0.47
CA ILE A 5 3.17 15.74 0.64
C ILE A 5 2.83 14.48 -0.17
N SER A 6 1.65 13.89 0.05
CA SER A 6 1.28 12.58 -0.47
C SER A 6 0.90 12.55 -1.96
N GLN A 7 0.59 13.72 -2.56
CA GLN A 7 0.24 13.82 -3.97
C GLN A 7 1.45 14.02 -4.89
N ASN A 8 2.65 14.17 -4.32
CA ASN A 8 3.90 14.38 -5.04
C ASN A 8 4.98 13.47 -4.44
N ARG A 9 5.44 12.49 -5.21
CA ARG A 9 6.37 11.46 -4.74
C ARG A 9 7.73 12.02 -4.28
N LEU A 10 8.22 13.05 -4.96
CA LEU A 10 9.47 13.72 -4.56
C LEU A 10 9.31 14.42 -3.21
N ASN A 11 8.19 15.12 -3.00
CA ASN A 11 7.89 15.74 -1.71
C ASN A 11 7.71 14.71 -0.60
N GLU A 12 7.03 13.61 -0.89
CA GLU A 12 6.81 12.49 0.02
C GLU A 12 8.14 11.90 0.51
N LYS A 13 9.02 11.50 -0.42
CA LYS A 13 10.33 10.92 -0.12
C LYS A 13 11.24 11.92 0.61
N THR A 14 11.24 13.19 0.19
CA THR A 14 11.99 14.27 0.86
C THR A 14 11.52 14.45 2.30
N ASN A 15 10.21 14.36 2.56
CA ASN A 15 9.70 14.45 3.93
C ASN A 15 10.10 13.22 4.78
N PHE A 16 10.14 12.01 4.22
CA PHE A 16 10.68 10.84 4.93
C PHE A 16 12.12 11.08 5.35
N THR A 17 12.96 11.49 4.43
CA THR A 17 14.38 11.77 4.69
C THR A 17 14.55 12.88 5.74
N ARG A 18 13.80 13.98 5.62
CA ARG A 18 13.81 15.08 6.61
C ARG A 18 13.45 14.62 8.01
N CYS A 19 12.52 13.68 8.14
CA CYS A 19 12.14 13.06 9.41
C CYS A 19 13.15 12.00 9.88
N GLY A 20 14.24 11.76 9.17
CA GLY A 20 15.23 10.71 9.48
C GLY A 20 14.65 9.31 9.36
N ILE A 21 13.77 9.10 8.36
CA ILE A 21 13.16 7.81 8.04
C ILE A 21 13.75 7.31 6.73
N ASN A 22 14.16 6.04 6.74
CA ASN A 22 14.73 5.41 5.54
C ASN A 22 13.64 5.23 4.47
N THR A 23 14.00 5.47 3.23
CA THR A 23 13.22 5.22 2.03
C THR A 23 14.15 4.72 0.93
N PRO A 24 13.68 4.07 -0.14
CA PRO A 24 14.53 3.77 -1.30
C PRO A 24 15.28 5.02 -1.77
N ASN A 25 16.52 4.89 -2.22
CA ASN A 25 17.22 6.01 -2.84
C ASN A 25 16.41 6.53 -4.02
N PHE A 26 16.30 7.83 -4.14
CA PHE A 26 15.46 8.46 -5.13
C PHE A 26 16.06 9.74 -5.68
N THR A 27 15.65 10.12 -6.87
CA THR A 27 16.04 11.40 -7.49
C THR A 27 14.97 11.87 -8.47
N ARG A 28 14.90 13.19 -8.69
CA ARG A 28 14.07 13.77 -9.75
C ARG A 28 14.66 13.42 -11.12
N PHE A 29 13.80 13.23 -12.09
CA PHE A 29 14.15 12.99 -13.47
C PHE A 29 13.17 13.68 -14.42
N ASN A 30 13.69 14.36 -15.46
CA ASN A 30 12.92 14.89 -16.56
C ASN A 30 13.35 14.20 -17.87
N LYS A 31 12.47 14.10 -18.85
CA LYS A 31 12.73 13.37 -20.11
C LYS A 31 14.02 13.82 -20.83
N GLY A 32 14.40 15.09 -20.71
CA GLY A 32 15.63 15.63 -21.31
C GLY A 32 16.90 15.42 -20.52
N ASP A 33 16.83 14.89 -19.31
CA ASP A 33 17.98 14.70 -18.43
C ASP A 33 18.87 13.52 -18.92
N ALA A 34 20.18 13.64 -18.71
CA ALA A 34 21.12 12.55 -18.95
C ALA A 34 20.97 11.49 -17.85
N LEU A 35 20.18 10.45 -18.08
CA LEU A 35 19.85 9.41 -17.10
C LEU A 35 21.06 8.89 -16.31
N VAL A 36 22.14 8.53 -17.01
CA VAL A 36 23.34 7.97 -16.38
C VAL A 36 23.97 8.95 -15.40
N SER A 37 24.01 10.25 -15.73
CA SER A 37 24.54 11.29 -14.86
C SER A 37 23.68 11.46 -13.61
N VAL A 38 22.36 11.57 -13.80
CA VAL A 38 21.37 11.70 -12.70
C VAL A 38 21.44 10.49 -11.73
N MET A 39 21.54 9.28 -12.27
CA MET A 39 21.67 8.06 -11.47
C MET A 39 22.99 8.02 -10.70
N LYS A 40 24.11 8.39 -11.34
CA LYS A 40 25.43 8.43 -10.70
C LYS A 40 25.48 9.42 -9.54
N GLU A 41 24.97 10.63 -9.73
CA GLU A 41 24.92 11.68 -8.70
C GLU A 41 24.09 11.25 -7.49
N SER A 42 23.06 10.44 -7.73
CA SER A 42 22.14 9.97 -6.69
C SER A 42 22.50 8.58 -6.14
N ASN A 43 23.63 8.00 -6.57
CA ASN A 43 24.08 6.65 -6.20
C ASN A 43 23.00 5.57 -6.44
N ILE A 44 22.28 5.66 -7.55
CA ILE A 44 21.25 4.71 -7.97
C ILE A 44 21.80 3.90 -9.15
N ASN A 45 21.55 2.59 -9.14
CA ASN A 45 21.96 1.66 -10.19
C ASN A 45 20.77 0.88 -10.73
N PHE A 46 20.88 0.34 -11.94
CA PHE A 46 19.89 -0.59 -12.48
C PHE A 46 19.80 -1.89 -11.63
N PRO A 47 18.60 -2.46 -11.49
CA PRO A 47 17.32 -1.99 -12.01
C PRO A 47 16.75 -0.82 -11.21
N ILE A 48 15.96 0.03 -11.88
CA ILE A 48 15.28 1.18 -11.29
C ILE A 48 13.77 1.11 -11.50
N ILE A 49 13.03 1.88 -10.69
CA ILE A 49 11.63 2.20 -10.94
C ILE A 49 11.54 3.66 -11.33
N LEU A 50 11.05 3.92 -12.53
CA LEU A 50 10.71 5.26 -13.00
C LEU A 50 9.21 5.47 -12.76
N LYS A 51 8.83 6.51 -12.02
CA LYS A 51 7.43 6.84 -11.70
C LYS A 51 7.10 8.27 -12.10
N THR A 52 5.86 8.51 -12.53
CA THR A 52 5.37 9.89 -12.59
C THR A 52 5.38 10.48 -11.18
N ASN A 53 5.83 11.72 -11.04
CA ASN A 53 5.92 12.39 -9.75
C ASN A 53 4.55 12.65 -9.12
N THR A 54 3.50 12.81 -9.95
CA THR A 54 2.13 13.03 -9.55
C THR A 54 1.18 12.11 -10.32
N LEU A 55 -0.07 11.97 -9.86
CA LEU A 55 -1.17 11.27 -10.53
C LEU A 55 -0.98 9.74 -10.77
N GLY A 56 0.08 9.13 -10.25
CA GLY A 56 0.29 7.67 -10.31
C GLY A 56 -0.52 6.94 -9.23
N TYR A 57 -1.20 5.84 -9.60
CA TYR A 57 -1.93 4.96 -8.68
C TYR A 57 -2.04 3.54 -9.24
N ASP A 58 -2.13 2.53 -8.38
CA ASP A 58 -2.31 1.13 -8.78
C ASP A 58 -1.33 0.69 -9.89
N GLY A 59 -0.04 1.05 -9.77
CA GLY A 59 1.02 0.73 -10.74
C GLY A 59 0.99 1.56 -12.05
N LYS A 60 0.01 2.44 -12.25
CA LYS A 60 -0.03 3.33 -13.42
C LYS A 60 1.01 4.44 -13.32
N GLY A 61 1.64 4.75 -14.44
CA GLY A 61 2.73 5.73 -14.49
C GLY A 61 4.00 5.24 -13.80
N GLN A 62 4.18 3.91 -13.70
CA GLN A 62 5.34 3.28 -13.10
C GLN A 62 5.96 2.29 -14.09
N TYR A 63 7.27 2.41 -14.31
CA TYR A 63 8.04 1.59 -15.24
C TYR A 63 9.22 0.97 -14.53
N ARG A 64 9.33 -0.36 -14.56
CA ARG A 64 10.53 -1.05 -14.14
C ARG A 64 11.51 -1.07 -15.30
N ILE A 65 12.68 -0.50 -15.09
CA ILE A 65 13.75 -0.37 -16.07
C ILE A 65 14.94 -1.20 -15.58
N ASN A 66 15.28 -2.28 -16.29
CA ASN A 66 16.33 -3.20 -15.86
C ASN A 66 17.69 -2.81 -16.44
N THR A 67 17.71 -2.16 -17.60
CA THR A 67 18.92 -1.79 -18.32
C THR A 67 18.77 -0.43 -19.00
N TYR A 68 19.87 0.16 -19.43
CA TYR A 68 19.85 1.39 -20.23
C TYR A 68 19.06 1.21 -21.54
N LYS A 69 19.17 0.04 -22.17
CA LYS A 69 18.39 -0.28 -23.37
C LYS A 69 16.89 -0.32 -23.13
N ASP A 70 16.46 -0.85 -21.96
CA ASP A 70 15.05 -0.79 -21.57
C ASP A 70 14.57 0.64 -21.40
N PHE A 71 15.42 1.52 -20.86
CA PHE A 71 15.12 2.94 -20.73
C PHE A 71 14.94 3.60 -22.11
N GLU A 72 15.85 3.39 -23.04
CA GLU A 72 15.75 3.93 -24.42
C GLU A 72 14.44 3.49 -25.08
N ASN A 73 14.05 2.22 -24.93
CA ASN A 73 12.79 1.69 -25.46
C ASN A 73 11.54 2.33 -24.83
N ASN A 74 11.65 2.81 -23.61
CA ASN A 74 10.53 3.45 -22.88
C ASN A 74 10.49 4.97 -23.06
N LEU A 75 11.55 5.60 -23.56
CA LEU A 75 11.61 7.06 -23.76
C LEU A 75 10.46 7.62 -24.55
N GLN A 76 9.97 6.89 -25.56
CA GLN A 76 8.84 7.31 -26.41
C GLN A 76 7.52 7.44 -25.64
N PHE A 77 7.37 6.74 -24.50
CA PHE A 77 6.17 6.79 -23.65
C PHE A 77 6.23 7.88 -22.58
N LEU A 78 7.38 8.53 -22.41
CA LEU A 78 7.53 9.61 -21.45
C LEU A 78 7.05 10.93 -22.05
N ASP A 79 6.26 11.65 -21.26
CA ASP A 79 5.78 12.99 -21.61
C ASP A 79 6.84 14.03 -21.21
N GLU A 80 7.09 15.01 -22.07
CA GLU A 80 8.06 16.10 -21.82
C GLU A 80 7.60 17.07 -20.74
N MET A 81 6.30 17.18 -20.53
CA MET A 81 5.70 18.07 -19.53
C MET A 81 5.49 17.40 -18.18
N THR A 82 5.84 16.10 -18.06
CA THR A 82 5.65 15.34 -16.84
C THR A 82 6.97 15.22 -16.06
N ASP A 83 6.95 15.62 -14.80
CA ASP A 83 8.03 15.34 -13.85
C ASP A 83 8.01 13.85 -13.45
N TYR A 84 9.18 13.24 -13.40
CA TYR A 84 9.37 11.86 -12.96
C TYR A 84 10.26 11.79 -11.71
N ILE A 85 10.19 10.68 -11.03
CA ILE A 85 11.11 10.27 -9.97
C ILE A 85 11.70 8.92 -10.35
N ILE A 86 12.99 8.78 -10.15
CA ILE A 86 13.70 7.50 -10.23
C ILE A 86 13.88 7.00 -8.80
N GLU A 87 13.55 5.74 -8.56
CA GLU A 87 13.78 5.04 -7.30
C GLU A 87 14.61 3.77 -7.54
N GLU A 88 15.47 3.43 -6.59
CA GLU A 88 16.14 2.14 -6.59
C GLU A 88 15.12 1.00 -6.37
N VAL A 89 15.39 -0.15 -6.96
CA VAL A 89 14.59 -1.36 -6.71
C VAL A 89 15.05 -2.00 -5.41
N ILE A 90 14.14 -2.12 -4.45
CA ILE A 90 14.43 -2.75 -3.16
C ILE A 90 14.15 -4.25 -3.23
N ASN A 91 15.16 -5.04 -2.86
CA ASN A 91 14.96 -6.44 -2.54
C ASN A 91 14.43 -6.54 -1.11
N PHE A 92 13.17 -6.90 -0.95
CA PHE A 92 12.51 -6.99 0.34
C PHE A 92 12.03 -8.41 0.67
N LYS A 93 12.02 -8.74 1.97
CA LYS A 93 11.43 -9.97 2.51
C LYS A 93 9.91 -9.87 2.55
N LYS A 94 9.41 -8.68 2.94
CA LYS A 94 7.99 -8.41 3.14
C LYS A 94 7.66 -6.98 2.74
N GLU A 95 6.48 -6.84 2.18
CA GLU A 95 5.80 -5.57 2.03
C GLU A 95 4.59 -5.55 2.96
N PHE A 96 4.40 -4.46 3.67
CA PHE A 96 3.32 -4.33 4.64
C PHE A 96 2.92 -2.87 4.84
N SER A 97 1.79 -2.65 5.47
CA SER A 97 1.32 -1.30 5.80
C SER A 97 1.00 -1.17 7.29
N VAL A 98 1.24 0.03 7.83
CA VAL A 98 0.75 0.48 9.13
C VAL A 98 -0.32 1.53 8.88
N ILE A 99 -1.51 1.32 9.43
CA ILE A 99 -2.59 2.31 9.43
C ILE A 99 -2.63 2.93 10.81
N ILE A 100 -2.48 4.25 10.86
CA ILE A 100 -2.35 5.02 12.09
C ILE A 100 -3.23 6.25 12.03
N GLY A 101 -3.87 6.59 13.15
CA GLY A 101 -4.71 7.78 13.29
C GLY A 101 -4.28 8.65 14.44
N LYS A 102 -4.48 9.97 14.30
CA LYS A 102 -4.28 10.94 15.36
C LYS A 102 -5.49 11.88 15.41
N ASP A 103 -6.11 12.00 16.60
CA ASP A 103 -7.23 12.90 16.81
C ASP A 103 -6.77 14.34 17.10
N CYS A 104 -7.74 15.25 17.22
CA CYS A 104 -7.47 16.66 17.54
C CYS A 104 -7.00 16.88 18.98
N PHE A 105 -7.11 15.88 19.86
CA PHE A 105 -6.62 15.93 21.24
C PHE A 105 -5.19 15.42 21.37
N GLY A 106 -4.61 14.89 20.28
CA GLY A 106 -3.25 14.37 20.26
C GLY A 106 -3.14 12.86 20.57
N ASN A 107 -4.27 12.16 20.79
CA ASN A 107 -4.23 10.71 20.97
C ASN A 107 -3.89 10.02 19.63
N ILE A 108 -3.07 8.98 19.72
CA ILE A 108 -2.59 8.20 18.57
C ILE A 108 -3.01 6.77 18.77
N GLU A 109 -3.67 6.19 17.76
CA GLU A 109 -4.02 4.79 17.70
C GLU A 109 -3.64 4.21 16.34
N TYR A 110 -3.33 2.92 16.31
CA TYR A 110 -2.86 2.25 15.11
C TYR A 110 -3.37 0.81 15.03
N PHE A 111 -3.44 0.31 13.82
CA PHE A 111 -3.59 -1.12 13.55
C PHE A 111 -2.20 -1.76 13.50
N GLN A 112 -2.06 -2.96 14.08
CA GLN A 112 -0.83 -3.72 13.92
C GLN A 112 -0.54 -3.92 12.42
N PRO A 113 0.74 -4.06 12.00
CA PRO A 113 1.10 -4.19 10.61
C PRO A 113 0.30 -5.24 9.84
N ILE A 114 -0.09 -4.88 8.62
CA ILE A 114 -0.84 -5.71 7.67
C ILE A 114 0.10 -6.04 6.53
N GLU A 115 0.42 -7.33 6.32
CA GLU A 115 1.24 -7.79 5.19
C GLU A 115 0.48 -7.61 3.88
N ASN A 116 1.18 -7.15 2.85
CA ASN A 116 0.63 -6.91 1.53
C ASN A 116 1.36 -7.75 0.47
N ILE A 117 0.60 -8.34 -0.43
CA ILE A 117 1.13 -9.05 -1.59
C ILE A 117 0.56 -8.36 -2.82
N HIS A 118 1.46 -7.81 -3.64
CA HIS A 118 1.10 -7.18 -4.91
C HIS A 118 1.32 -8.13 -6.08
N LYS A 119 0.44 -8.04 -7.07
CA LYS A 119 0.55 -8.73 -8.36
C LYS A 119 0.45 -7.69 -9.47
N ASN A 120 1.51 -7.57 -10.28
CA ASN A 120 1.61 -6.55 -11.34
C ASN A 120 1.37 -5.10 -10.85
N GLY A 121 1.90 -4.76 -9.66
CA GLY A 121 1.77 -3.41 -9.07
C GLY A 121 0.40 -3.10 -8.45
N ILE A 122 -0.52 -4.06 -8.41
CA ILE A 122 -1.85 -3.92 -7.81
C ILE A 122 -1.90 -4.78 -6.54
N LEU A 123 -2.38 -4.23 -5.43
CA LEU A 123 -2.59 -4.99 -4.21
C LEU A 123 -3.57 -6.13 -4.48
N ASP A 124 -3.08 -7.36 -4.32
CA ASP A 124 -3.86 -8.59 -4.51
C ASP A 124 -4.37 -9.12 -3.17
N ILE A 125 -3.46 -9.33 -2.21
CA ILE A 125 -3.78 -9.93 -0.91
C ILE A 125 -3.27 -9.05 0.22
N SER A 126 -4.06 -8.96 1.30
CA SER A 126 -3.62 -8.42 2.60
C SER A 126 -3.83 -9.47 3.70
N ILE A 127 -2.87 -9.58 4.62
CA ILE A 127 -2.85 -10.59 5.69
C ILE A 127 -2.67 -9.88 7.03
N TYR A 128 -3.52 -10.20 7.99
CA TYR A 128 -3.43 -9.69 9.35
C TYR A 128 -3.36 -10.84 10.37
N PRO A 129 -2.45 -10.76 11.35
CA PRO A 129 -1.32 -9.82 11.43
C PRO A 129 -0.25 -10.12 10.37
N ALA A 130 0.57 -9.12 10.04
CA ALA A 130 1.72 -9.31 9.16
C ALA A 130 2.67 -10.38 9.70
N ARG A 131 3.20 -11.24 8.82
CA ARG A 131 4.14 -12.32 9.17
C ARG A 131 5.58 -11.78 9.21
N ILE A 132 5.82 -10.87 10.17
CA ILE A 132 7.11 -10.23 10.46
C ILE A 132 7.51 -10.47 11.92
N THR A 133 8.77 -10.20 12.27
CA THR A 133 9.25 -10.34 13.64
C THR A 133 8.61 -9.29 14.57
N LYS A 134 8.55 -9.59 15.88
CA LYS A 134 8.06 -8.63 16.88
C LYS A 134 8.88 -7.34 16.93
N GLU A 135 10.17 -7.43 16.65
CA GLU A 135 11.05 -6.29 16.54
C GLU A 135 10.68 -5.40 15.33
N ALA A 136 10.48 -5.99 14.15
CA ALA A 136 10.05 -5.25 12.96
C ALA A 136 8.67 -4.63 13.15
N GLU A 137 7.73 -5.35 13.81
CA GLU A 137 6.41 -4.81 14.18
C GLU A 137 6.57 -3.56 15.05
N LYS A 138 7.32 -3.65 16.15
CA LYS A 138 7.56 -2.53 17.07
C LYS A 138 8.22 -1.35 16.35
N ASN A 139 9.31 -1.59 15.63
CA ASN A 139 10.06 -0.57 14.93
C ASN A 139 9.20 0.15 13.86
N SER A 140 8.33 -0.58 13.14
CA SER A 140 7.43 0.02 12.15
C SER A 140 6.41 0.98 12.77
N ILE A 141 5.86 0.63 13.93
CA ILE A 141 4.91 1.46 14.67
C ILE A 141 5.61 2.70 15.24
N GLU A 142 6.82 2.55 15.78
CA GLU A 142 7.62 3.68 16.30
C GLU A 142 7.97 4.68 15.19
N LEU A 143 8.39 4.19 14.01
CA LEU A 143 8.67 5.03 12.85
C LEU A 143 7.42 5.73 12.32
N ALA A 144 6.29 5.01 12.25
CA ALA A 144 5.01 5.59 11.85
C ALA A 144 4.57 6.69 12.83
N THR A 145 4.68 6.43 14.14
CA THR A 145 4.35 7.41 15.20
C THR A 145 5.25 8.64 15.13
N LYS A 146 6.56 8.45 14.95
CA LYS A 146 7.52 9.55 14.74
C LYS A 146 7.09 10.40 13.55
N PHE A 147 6.83 9.77 12.39
CA PHE A 147 6.49 10.46 11.16
C PHE A 147 5.22 11.32 11.30
N ILE A 148 4.12 10.77 11.84
CA ILE A 148 2.87 11.52 11.98
C ILE A 148 2.98 12.68 12.97
N ASN A 149 3.87 12.61 13.95
CA ASN A 149 4.15 13.73 14.86
C ASN A 149 4.94 14.83 14.17
N GLU A 150 5.98 14.48 13.42
CA GLU A 150 6.80 15.45 12.66
C GLU A 150 5.98 16.22 11.61
N ILE A 151 5.08 15.54 10.90
CA ILE A 151 4.19 16.20 9.93
C ILE A 151 2.94 16.84 10.57
N LYS A 152 2.81 16.77 11.91
CA LYS A 152 1.67 17.31 12.67
C LYS A 152 0.31 16.83 12.14
N LEU A 153 0.22 15.51 11.85
CA LEU A 153 -1.02 14.92 11.36
C LEU A 153 -2.16 15.10 12.37
N THR A 154 -3.34 15.46 11.87
CA THR A 154 -4.65 15.15 12.47
C THR A 154 -5.46 14.46 11.38
N GLY A 155 -5.82 13.18 11.59
CA GLY A 155 -6.42 12.37 10.55
C GLY A 155 -5.96 10.93 10.61
N ILE A 156 -6.24 10.17 9.55
CA ILE A 156 -5.77 8.81 9.33
C ILE A 156 -4.70 8.80 8.23
N LEU A 157 -3.70 7.96 8.41
CA LEU A 157 -2.63 7.74 7.43
C LEU A 157 -2.36 6.24 7.29
N ALA A 158 -2.34 5.75 6.08
CA ALA A 158 -1.74 4.46 5.77
C ALA A 158 -0.32 4.70 5.27
N ILE A 159 0.64 3.94 5.79
CA ILE A 159 2.06 4.01 5.42
C ILE A 159 2.46 2.64 4.88
N GLU A 160 2.82 2.57 3.62
CA GLU A 160 3.36 1.36 3.01
C GLU A 160 4.87 1.28 3.24
N MET A 161 5.32 0.09 3.63
CA MET A 161 6.69 -0.14 4.08
C MET A 161 7.26 -1.42 3.48
N PHE A 162 8.55 -1.43 3.23
CA PHE A 162 9.33 -2.63 2.94
C PHE A 162 10.16 -3.05 4.15
N LEU A 163 10.18 -4.34 4.44
CA LEU A 163 11.19 -4.98 5.29
C LEU A 163 12.23 -5.59 4.36
N ASN A 164 13.41 -4.99 4.30
CA ASN A 164 14.47 -5.49 3.41
C ASN A 164 15.16 -6.74 3.99
N ASN A 165 16.11 -7.32 3.23
CA ASN A 165 16.82 -8.53 3.63
C ASN A 165 17.69 -8.36 4.87
N ASN A 166 18.01 -7.13 5.26
CA ASN A 166 18.80 -6.79 6.45
C ASN A 166 17.90 -6.36 7.63
N ASP A 167 16.62 -6.71 7.60
CA ASP A 167 15.59 -6.36 8.59
C ASP A 167 15.42 -4.84 8.84
N LYS A 168 15.85 -4.02 7.88
CA LYS A 168 15.59 -2.58 7.91
C LYS A 168 14.23 -2.27 7.29
N ILE A 169 13.53 -1.32 7.92
CA ILE A 169 12.26 -0.80 7.42
C ILE A 169 12.52 0.41 6.56
N LEU A 170 11.93 0.42 5.36
CA LEU A 170 11.92 1.56 4.45
C LEU A 170 10.48 1.98 4.17
N PHE A 171 10.18 3.27 4.27
CA PHE A 171 8.89 3.80 3.84
C PHE A 171 8.84 3.85 2.31
N ASN A 172 7.76 3.32 1.75
CA ASN A 172 7.51 3.36 0.31
C ASN A 172 6.62 4.54 -0.07
N GLU A 173 5.36 4.53 0.34
CA GLU A 173 4.41 5.60 0.07
C GLU A 173 3.41 5.78 1.21
N ILE A 174 2.68 6.91 1.21
CA ILE A 174 1.64 7.21 2.18
C ILE A 174 0.31 7.54 1.51
N ALA A 175 -0.78 7.20 2.19
CA ALA A 175 -2.13 7.56 1.79
C ALA A 175 -2.88 8.21 2.97
N PRO A 176 -3.19 9.53 2.94
CA PRO A 176 -3.91 10.23 4.00
C PRO A 176 -5.42 9.98 3.91
N ARG A 177 -5.81 8.73 3.92
CA ARG A 177 -7.17 8.23 3.77
C ARG A 177 -7.23 6.75 4.16
N PRO A 178 -8.45 6.18 4.35
CA PRO A 178 -8.60 4.73 4.42
C PRO A 178 -7.94 4.06 3.21
N HIS A 179 -7.18 2.99 3.45
CA HIS A 179 -6.39 2.29 2.45
C HIS A 179 -6.97 0.90 2.15
N ASN A 180 -6.75 0.41 0.94
CA ASN A 180 -7.25 -0.89 0.52
C ASN A 180 -6.75 -2.04 1.42
N SER A 181 -5.48 -2.02 1.83
CA SER A 181 -4.94 -3.03 2.76
C SER A 181 -5.69 -3.09 4.10
N GLY A 182 -6.26 -1.97 4.54
CA GLY A 182 -7.02 -1.90 5.79
C GLY A 182 -8.48 -2.30 5.71
N HIS A 183 -9.00 -2.74 4.55
CA HIS A 183 -10.40 -3.15 4.45
C HIS A 183 -10.73 -4.37 5.30
N LEU A 184 -9.76 -5.27 5.50
CA LEU A 184 -9.93 -6.43 6.40
C LEU A 184 -10.25 -6.03 7.86
N THR A 185 -9.92 -4.79 8.27
CA THR A 185 -10.20 -4.30 9.63
C THR A 185 -11.70 -4.21 9.93
N ILE A 186 -12.56 -4.20 8.90
CA ILE A 186 -14.02 -4.16 9.05
C ILE A 186 -14.52 -5.40 9.82
N GLN A 187 -13.92 -6.58 9.56
CA GLN A 187 -14.34 -7.84 10.16
C GLN A 187 -13.40 -8.31 11.28
N SER A 188 -12.15 -7.88 11.24
CA SER A 188 -11.11 -8.43 12.14
C SER A 188 -10.88 -7.61 13.41
N HIS A 189 -11.34 -6.35 13.48
CA HIS A 189 -11.06 -5.46 14.62
C HIS A 189 -12.33 -4.94 15.29
N SER A 190 -12.17 -4.45 16.53
CA SER A 190 -13.26 -3.81 17.31
C SER A 190 -13.75 -2.51 16.67
N ILE A 191 -12.86 -1.80 15.98
CA ILE A 191 -13.15 -0.63 15.15
C ILE A 191 -12.38 -0.76 13.84
N SER A 192 -13.02 -0.45 12.71
CA SER A 192 -12.36 -0.45 11.40
C SER A 192 -11.60 0.84 11.15
N GLN A 193 -10.74 0.86 10.13
CA GLN A 193 -10.09 2.10 9.68
C GLN A 193 -11.11 3.21 9.33
N PHE A 194 -12.29 2.84 8.85
CA PHE A 194 -13.37 3.79 8.55
C PHE A 194 -14.00 4.33 9.82
N GLY A 195 -14.23 3.45 10.82
CA GLY A 195 -14.73 3.86 12.13
C GLY A 195 -13.75 4.80 12.84
N LEU A 196 -12.44 4.46 12.81
CA LEU A 196 -11.38 5.31 13.38
C LEU A 196 -11.38 6.70 12.71
N LEU A 197 -11.46 6.77 11.37
CA LEU A 197 -11.61 8.05 10.67
C LEU A 197 -12.89 8.76 11.07
N GLY A 198 -14.01 8.04 11.21
CA GLY A 198 -15.30 8.59 11.65
C GLY A 198 -15.20 9.25 13.02
N GLU A 199 -14.50 8.64 13.99
CA GLU A 199 -14.25 9.26 15.30
C GLU A 199 -13.41 10.53 15.18
N ILE A 200 -12.33 10.50 14.37
CA ILE A 200 -11.45 11.65 14.15
C ILE A 200 -12.22 12.84 13.57
N VAL A 201 -12.96 12.65 12.48
CA VAL A 201 -13.68 13.76 11.82
C VAL A 201 -14.88 14.25 12.61
N SER A 202 -15.37 13.45 13.56
CA SER A 202 -16.42 13.83 14.50
C SER A 202 -15.87 14.51 15.76
N ASN A 203 -14.58 14.83 15.79
CA ASN A 203 -13.88 15.41 16.95
C ASN A 203 -14.08 14.58 18.24
N LYS A 204 -14.06 13.27 18.13
CA LYS A 204 -14.11 12.35 19.27
C LYS A 204 -12.70 11.86 19.60
N LYS A 205 -12.49 11.50 20.88
CA LYS A 205 -11.32 10.71 21.26
C LYS A 205 -11.37 9.37 20.54
N ILE A 206 -10.27 9.02 19.89
CA ILE A 206 -10.19 7.79 19.09
C ILE A 206 -10.08 6.54 19.97
N SER A 207 -10.76 5.49 19.53
CA SER A 207 -10.77 4.18 20.17
C SER A 207 -9.59 3.33 19.72
N LYS A 208 -9.04 2.55 20.65
CA LYS A 208 -7.97 1.60 20.33
C LYS A 208 -8.51 0.45 19.47
N PRO A 209 -7.93 0.19 18.29
CA PRO A 209 -8.29 -0.95 17.47
C PRO A 209 -7.78 -2.26 18.11
N LEU A 210 -8.70 -3.07 18.63
CA LEU A 210 -8.38 -4.36 19.24
C LEU A 210 -8.75 -5.49 18.29
N SER A 211 -7.90 -6.51 18.22
CA SER A 211 -8.18 -7.74 17.50
C SER A 211 -7.53 -8.95 18.17
N ASN A 212 -8.27 -10.06 18.24
CA ASN A 212 -7.78 -11.38 18.57
C ASN A 212 -7.94 -12.36 17.38
N LYS A 213 -8.25 -11.83 16.20
CA LYS A 213 -8.55 -12.60 14.99
C LYS A 213 -7.39 -12.48 14.00
N LYS A 214 -7.20 -13.51 13.19
CA LYS A 214 -6.39 -13.43 11.97
C LYS A 214 -7.31 -13.24 10.78
N ALA A 215 -6.85 -12.56 9.75
CA ALA A 215 -7.64 -12.30 8.56
C ALA A 215 -6.79 -12.36 7.30
N VAL A 216 -7.40 -12.82 6.22
CA VAL A 216 -6.87 -12.74 4.85
C VAL A 216 -7.90 -11.98 4.01
N MET A 217 -7.46 -10.99 3.27
CA MET A 217 -8.30 -10.29 2.30
C MET A 217 -7.71 -10.46 0.91
N LYS A 218 -8.55 -10.79 -0.06
CA LYS A 218 -8.18 -10.79 -1.48
C LYS A 218 -9.06 -9.82 -2.25
N ASN A 219 -8.42 -9.00 -3.09
CA ASN A 219 -9.14 -8.11 -3.99
C ASN A 219 -9.77 -8.89 -5.14
N ILE A 220 -10.95 -8.48 -5.56
CA ILE A 220 -11.62 -8.95 -6.78
C ILE A 220 -11.42 -7.89 -7.83
N LEU A 221 -10.66 -8.24 -8.87
CA LEU A 221 -10.35 -7.34 -9.97
C LEU A 221 -11.35 -7.52 -11.12
N GLY A 222 -11.36 -6.57 -12.07
CA GLY A 222 -12.32 -6.57 -13.16
C GLY A 222 -12.25 -7.80 -14.05
N GLU A 223 -11.09 -8.39 -14.26
CA GLU A 223 -10.90 -9.62 -15.04
C GLU A 223 -11.63 -10.84 -14.45
N PHE A 224 -11.88 -10.87 -13.14
CA PHE A 224 -12.68 -11.92 -12.50
C PHE A 224 -14.07 -12.02 -13.13
N PHE A 225 -14.67 -10.90 -13.53
CA PHE A 225 -16.03 -10.85 -14.10
C PHE A 225 -16.09 -11.35 -15.55
N ASN A 226 -14.95 -11.67 -16.16
CA ASN A 226 -14.88 -12.33 -17.48
C ASN A 226 -15.07 -13.84 -17.36
N LYS A 227 -15.03 -14.44 -16.17
CA LYS A 227 -15.30 -15.86 -15.94
C LYS A 227 -16.77 -16.16 -16.21
N LYS A 228 -17.06 -17.25 -16.93
CA LYS A 228 -18.44 -17.66 -17.24
C LYS A 228 -19.27 -17.93 -15.96
N ASN A 229 -18.63 -18.45 -14.93
CA ASN A 229 -19.25 -18.87 -13.66
C ASN A 229 -18.99 -17.88 -12.50
N TYR A 230 -18.62 -16.61 -12.77
CA TYR A 230 -18.31 -15.65 -11.71
C TYR A 230 -19.46 -15.46 -10.69
N LYS A 231 -20.72 -15.54 -11.14
CA LYS A 231 -21.89 -15.42 -10.26
C LYS A 231 -21.98 -16.58 -9.28
N GLU A 232 -21.75 -17.80 -9.75
CA GLU A 232 -21.75 -19.01 -8.94
C GLU A 232 -20.65 -18.97 -7.88
N ILE A 233 -19.45 -18.51 -8.25
CA ILE A 233 -18.32 -18.31 -7.32
C ILE A 233 -18.69 -17.26 -6.26
N LEU A 234 -19.30 -16.13 -6.65
CA LEU A 234 -19.69 -15.11 -5.68
C LEU A 234 -20.76 -15.62 -4.70
N ASP A 235 -21.70 -16.44 -5.19
CA ASP A 235 -22.72 -17.04 -4.36
C ASP A 235 -22.16 -18.14 -3.44
N GLU A 236 -21.19 -18.91 -3.92
CA GLU A 236 -20.41 -19.85 -3.10
C GLU A 236 -19.71 -19.11 -1.96
N ILE A 237 -18.96 -18.05 -2.25
CA ILE A 237 -18.25 -17.25 -1.24
C ILE A 237 -19.21 -16.67 -0.20
N LYS A 238 -20.39 -16.19 -0.59
CA LYS A 238 -21.39 -15.64 0.35
C LYS A 238 -21.91 -16.68 1.34
N ASN A 239 -21.95 -17.95 0.91
CA ASN A 239 -22.46 -19.06 1.71
C ASN A 239 -21.38 -19.74 2.57
N MET A 240 -20.10 -19.36 2.42
CA MET A 240 -19.02 -19.87 3.24
C MET A 240 -18.96 -19.17 4.61
N ASP A 241 -18.79 -19.95 5.66
CA ASP A 241 -18.59 -19.42 7.02
C ASP A 241 -17.32 -18.56 7.09
N ASN A 242 -17.41 -17.45 7.83
CA ASN A 242 -16.30 -16.51 8.05
C ASN A 242 -15.72 -15.87 6.78
N HIS A 243 -16.45 -15.92 5.66
CA HIS A 243 -16.14 -15.22 4.41
C HIS A 243 -17.04 -14.02 4.25
N TYR A 244 -16.46 -12.86 3.98
CA TYR A 244 -17.18 -11.58 3.90
C TYR A 244 -16.90 -10.93 2.55
N LEU A 245 -17.86 -11.05 1.65
CA LEU A 245 -17.80 -10.48 0.30
C LEU A 245 -18.29 -9.03 0.33
N LYS A 246 -17.51 -8.12 -0.24
CA LYS A 246 -17.91 -6.74 -0.49
C LYS A 246 -17.65 -6.38 -1.95
N LEU A 247 -18.72 -6.14 -2.70
CA LEU A 247 -18.67 -5.56 -4.04
C LEU A 247 -18.84 -4.05 -3.96
N TYR A 248 -18.12 -3.32 -4.83
CA TYR A 248 -18.12 -1.85 -4.83
C TYR A 248 -19.18 -1.26 -5.76
N ASN A 249 -19.95 -2.10 -6.48
CA ASN A 249 -21.01 -1.72 -7.41
C ASN A 249 -20.55 -0.67 -8.44
N LYS A 250 -19.35 -0.86 -8.99
CA LYS A 250 -18.82 -0.03 -10.06
C LYS A 250 -19.41 -0.49 -11.41
N ASP A 251 -19.78 0.45 -12.26
CA ASP A 251 -20.49 0.17 -13.51
C ASP A 251 -19.71 -0.68 -14.51
N GLU A 252 -18.37 -0.57 -14.54
CA GLU A 252 -17.54 -1.23 -15.54
C GLU A 252 -16.40 -2.01 -14.89
N ALA A 253 -16.31 -3.30 -15.20
CA ALA A 253 -15.27 -4.21 -14.74
C ALA A 253 -14.06 -4.19 -15.68
N LYS A 254 -13.25 -3.11 -15.63
CA LYS A 254 -12.02 -3.02 -16.43
C LYS A 254 -10.91 -3.89 -15.83
N PRO A 255 -10.03 -4.51 -16.66
CA PRO A 255 -8.84 -5.21 -16.17
C PRO A 255 -8.03 -4.37 -15.17
N GLY A 256 -7.60 -4.99 -14.08
CA GLY A 256 -6.86 -4.34 -13.00
C GLY A 256 -7.69 -3.41 -12.11
N ARG A 257 -8.96 -3.11 -12.43
CA ARG A 257 -9.81 -2.29 -11.58
C ARG A 257 -10.33 -3.10 -10.40
N LYS A 258 -10.08 -2.64 -9.18
CA LYS A 258 -10.62 -3.24 -7.96
C LYS A 258 -12.14 -3.08 -7.94
N MET A 259 -12.87 -4.20 -8.04
CA MET A 259 -14.33 -4.26 -8.09
C MET A 259 -14.96 -4.66 -6.77
N GLY A 260 -14.17 -5.24 -5.89
CA GLY A 260 -14.59 -5.71 -4.58
C GLY A 260 -13.44 -6.38 -3.83
N HIS A 261 -13.77 -7.00 -2.72
CA HIS A 261 -12.85 -7.86 -1.98
C HIS A 261 -13.61 -8.93 -1.21
N VAL A 262 -12.90 -9.99 -0.86
CA VAL A 262 -13.34 -10.99 0.11
C VAL A 262 -12.40 -10.93 1.30
N THR A 263 -12.96 -10.86 2.51
CA THR A 263 -12.21 -11.02 3.76
C THR A 263 -12.57 -12.35 4.40
N ILE A 264 -11.56 -13.12 4.80
CA ILE A 264 -11.72 -14.38 5.52
C ILE A 264 -11.17 -14.19 6.94
N ILE A 265 -12.00 -14.48 7.93
CA ILE A 265 -11.54 -14.60 9.32
C ILE A 265 -11.12 -16.05 9.54
N THR A 266 -9.87 -16.26 9.99
CA THR A 266 -9.28 -17.59 10.02
C THR A 266 -8.29 -17.76 11.16
N ASN A 267 -8.04 -19.01 11.55
CA ASN A 267 -6.91 -19.39 12.39
C ASN A 267 -5.74 -19.97 11.57
N ASP A 268 -6.01 -20.33 10.30
CA ASP A 268 -5.05 -20.91 9.37
C ASP A 268 -4.93 -20.05 8.12
N ILE A 269 -3.95 -19.15 8.12
CA ILE A 269 -3.68 -18.21 7.04
C ILE A 269 -3.32 -18.95 5.75
N GLU A 270 -2.45 -19.96 5.82
CA GLU A 270 -1.93 -20.64 4.62
C GLU A 270 -3.03 -21.40 3.87
N ASN A 271 -3.88 -22.13 4.59
CA ASN A 271 -5.00 -22.81 3.99
C ASN A 271 -6.02 -21.80 3.40
N SER A 272 -6.23 -20.67 4.08
CA SER A 272 -7.12 -19.62 3.57
C SER A 272 -6.58 -18.97 2.30
N LEU A 273 -5.26 -18.78 2.19
CA LEU A 273 -4.62 -18.29 0.97
C LEU A 273 -4.81 -19.25 -0.20
N VAL A 274 -4.61 -20.54 0.02
CA VAL A 274 -4.82 -21.57 -1.03
C VAL A 274 -6.27 -21.55 -1.51
N LYS A 275 -7.23 -21.57 -0.57
CA LYS A 275 -8.67 -21.57 -0.90
C LYS A 275 -9.10 -20.33 -1.68
N ILE A 276 -8.75 -19.13 -1.18
CA ILE A 276 -9.21 -17.90 -1.82
C ILE A 276 -8.59 -17.69 -3.20
N ASN A 277 -7.34 -18.11 -3.41
CA ASN A 277 -6.70 -18.08 -4.71
C ASN A 277 -7.41 -19.03 -5.69
N ALA A 278 -7.73 -20.26 -5.26
CA ALA A 278 -8.45 -21.21 -6.11
C ALA A 278 -9.85 -20.72 -6.52
N LEU A 279 -10.51 -19.90 -5.71
CA LEU A 279 -11.82 -19.32 -6.03
C LEU A 279 -11.72 -18.10 -6.95
N ILE A 280 -10.77 -17.21 -6.70
CA ILE A 280 -10.74 -15.89 -7.36
C ILE A 280 -9.82 -15.91 -8.60
N ASP A 281 -8.65 -16.55 -8.58
CA ASP A 281 -7.72 -16.65 -9.71
C ASP A 281 -8.18 -17.68 -10.73
#